data_47578c542038e6234c3e946d1638986a
#
_entry.id   47578c542038e6234c3e946d1638986a
#
_cell.length_a   1.000
_cell.length_b   1.000
_cell.length_c   1.000
_cell.angle_alpha   90.00
_cell.angle_beta   90.00
_cell.angle_gamma   90.00
#
_symmetry.space_group_name_H-M   'P 1'
#
loop_
_entity.id
_entity.type
_entity.pdbx_description
1 polymer ?
#
loop_
_entity_poly.entity_id
_entity_poly.type
_entity_poly.pdbx_seq_one_letter_code
_entity_poly.pdbx_strand_id
1 'polypeptide(L)'
;MMLKFLLLLVLCSSSAMAATSLPDNRHIVVKGEAVVRTAPDSADITLEFEVVKAESVQAKQQVDAQVNELLAGLNKFSVDEKSISAGRIFVEPNMRYDENDNQVKDGFRATRKVKVSLKKLSLLDGFLNFALKVGVNQIEQIQLLSTKASDYEQAALDKAVANAKQQGSSLASAFEAKLGRVYSIQSQEVGSHFGYGSNSNIERIMVTGSRINTVPEGKYLQESITFRASVNVVFDLVLE
;
A
#
# COMPACT_ATOMS: atom_id res chain seq x y z
N MET A 1 -59.69 -13.67 -36.92
CA MET A 1 -59.37 -12.63 -35.91
C MET A 1 -58.86 -13.36 -34.69
N MET A 2 -57.51 -13.43 -34.52
CA MET A 2 -56.88 -14.14 -33.40
C MET A 2 -56.16 -13.11 -32.56
N LEU A 3 -56.66 -12.92 -31.34
CA LEU A 3 -56.13 -12.00 -30.32
C LEU A 3 -54.97 -12.74 -29.63
N LYS A 4 -53.71 -12.29 -29.83
CA LYS A 4 -52.53 -12.84 -29.19
C LYS A 4 -52.36 -12.13 -27.81
N PHE A 5 -52.59 -12.89 -26.73
CA PHE A 5 -52.26 -12.52 -25.38
C PHE A 5 -50.72 -12.60 -25.18
N LEU A 6 -50.09 -11.44 -25.02
CA LEU A 6 -48.68 -11.32 -24.68
C LEU A 6 -48.55 -11.31 -23.14
N LEU A 7 -48.16 -12.44 -22.55
CA LEU A 7 -47.91 -12.58 -21.11
C LEU A 7 -46.55 -12.01 -20.77
N LEU A 8 -46.50 -10.80 -20.16
CA LEU A 8 -45.29 -10.13 -19.71
C LEU A 8 -44.90 -10.70 -18.35
N LEU A 9 -43.93 -11.62 -18.34
CA LEU A 9 -43.36 -12.19 -17.08
C LEU A 9 -42.37 -11.18 -16.49
N VAL A 10 -42.79 -10.42 -15.48
CA VAL A 10 -41.90 -9.54 -14.70
C VAL A 10 -41.18 -10.41 -13.69
N LEU A 11 -39.90 -10.72 -13.95
CA LEU A 11 -38.99 -11.28 -12.94
C LEU A 11 -38.66 -10.20 -11.91
N CYS A 12 -39.33 -10.25 -10.78
CA CYS A 12 -38.95 -9.52 -9.59
C CYS A 12 -37.69 -10.16 -9.00
N SER A 13 -36.50 -9.63 -9.32
CA SER A 13 -35.25 -9.98 -8.64
C SER A 13 -35.29 -9.38 -7.24
N SER A 14 -35.75 -10.15 -6.26
CA SER A 14 -35.62 -9.81 -4.85
C SER A 14 -34.14 -9.93 -4.47
N SER A 15 -33.44 -8.79 -4.41
CA SER A 15 -32.15 -8.66 -3.77
C SER A 15 -32.32 -8.99 -2.29
N ALA A 16 -31.98 -10.22 -1.89
CA ALA A 16 -31.89 -10.59 -0.50
C ALA A 16 -30.73 -9.76 0.12
N MET A 17 -31.04 -8.62 0.71
CA MET A 17 -30.15 -7.97 1.67
C MET A 17 -29.97 -8.97 2.81
N ALA A 18 -28.76 -9.51 2.96
CA ALA A 18 -28.36 -10.24 4.15
C ALA A 18 -28.37 -9.24 5.31
N ALA A 19 -29.54 -9.06 5.91
CA ALA A 19 -29.67 -8.36 7.17
C ALA A 19 -28.92 -9.21 8.19
N THR A 20 -27.82 -8.70 8.75
CA THR A 20 -27.22 -9.27 9.96
C THR A 20 -28.29 -9.20 11.05
N SER A 21 -28.95 -10.33 11.30
CA SER A 21 -29.98 -10.40 12.33
C SER A 21 -29.32 -10.19 13.67
N LEU A 22 -29.66 -9.08 14.32
CA LEU A 22 -29.35 -8.86 15.73
C LEU A 22 -30.09 -9.92 16.59
N PRO A 23 -29.52 -10.31 17.74
CA PRO A 23 -30.21 -11.25 18.63
C PRO A 23 -31.52 -10.69 19.16
N ASP A 24 -32.50 -11.54 19.38
CA ASP A 24 -33.80 -11.17 19.97
C ASP A 24 -33.71 -10.82 21.48
N ASN A 25 -32.60 -11.24 22.12
CA ASN A 25 -32.35 -10.94 23.53
C ASN A 25 -31.68 -9.55 23.68
N ARG A 26 -31.63 -9.08 24.93
CA ARG A 26 -30.98 -7.82 25.29
C ARG A 26 -29.49 -7.89 24.93
N HIS A 27 -29.02 -6.96 24.14
CA HIS A 27 -27.67 -6.95 23.64
C HIS A 27 -27.11 -5.52 23.50
N ILE A 28 -25.81 -5.42 23.39
CA ILE A 28 -25.09 -4.19 23.07
C ILE A 28 -24.18 -4.41 21.90
N VAL A 29 -24.15 -3.47 20.99
CA VAL A 29 -23.23 -3.45 19.84
C VAL A 29 -22.15 -2.39 20.11
N VAL A 30 -20.90 -2.80 20.07
CA VAL A 30 -19.76 -1.90 20.27
C VAL A 30 -18.77 -2.03 19.13
N LYS A 31 -18.10 -0.93 18.81
CA LYS A 31 -16.99 -0.89 17.87
C LYS A 31 -15.71 -0.60 18.63
N GLY A 32 -14.79 -1.56 18.64
CA GLY A 32 -13.45 -1.32 19.16
C GLY A 32 -12.52 -0.88 18.04
N GLU A 33 -11.72 0.13 18.29
CA GLU A 33 -10.75 0.65 17.35
C GLU A 33 -9.39 0.84 18.01
N ALA A 34 -8.33 0.61 17.24
CA ALA A 34 -6.97 0.90 17.69
C ALA A 34 -6.06 1.30 16.55
N VAL A 35 -5.02 2.02 16.93
CA VAL A 35 -3.97 2.49 16.02
C VAL A 35 -2.63 2.18 16.66
N VAL A 36 -1.75 1.52 15.89
CA VAL A 36 -0.34 1.32 16.23
C VAL A 36 0.52 2.03 15.21
N ARG A 37 1.54 2.74 15.65
CA ARG A 37 2.48 3.46 14.79
C ARG A 37 3.88 2.95 15.03
N THR A 38 4.67 2.85 13.95
CA THR A 38 6.09 2.50 14.00
C THR A 38 6.88 3.26 12.95
N ALA A 39 8.19 3.40 13.17
CA ALA A 39 9.07 3.86 12.12
C ALA A 39 9.29 2.75 11.08
N PRO A 40 9.46 3.10 9.79
CA PRO A 40 9.83 2.13 8.76
C PRO A 40 11.26 1.64 8.99
N ASP A 41 11.52 0.37 8.65
CA ASP A 41 12.84 -0.26 8.67
C ASP A 41 13.26 -0.83 7.32
N SER A 42 12.34 -0.89 6.38
CA SER A 42 12.51 -1.48 5.06
C SER A 42 11.80 -0.66 3.98
N ALA A 43 12.09 -0.93 2.71
CA ALA A 43 11.45 -0.26 1.57
C ALA A 43 11.30 -1.19 0.38
N ASP A 44 10.18 -1.08 -0.33
CA ASP A 44 9.99 -1.59 -1.68
C ASP A 44 10.24 -0.45 -2.68
N ILE A 45 11.13 -0.67 -3.63
CA ILE A 45 11.52 0.33 -4.61
C ILE A 45 11.19 -0.20 -6.01
N THR A 46 10.44 0.57 -6.78
CA THR A 46 10.16 0.26 -8.18
C THR A 46 10.98 1.18 -9.07
N LEU A 47 11.84 0.57 -9.88
CA LEU A 47 12.75 1.21 -10.80
C LEU A 47 12.31 0.94 -12.24
N GLU A 48 12.48 1.91 -13.12
CA GLU A 48 12.24 1.75 -14.55
C GLU A 48 13.52 2.04 -15.33
N PHE A 49 13.84 1.11 -16.23
CA PHE A 49 14.87 1.26 -17.24
C PHE A 49 14.20 1.49 -18.58
N GLU A 50 14.63 2.50 -19.29
CA GLU A 50 14.16 2.84 -20.62
C GLU A 50 15.36 3.12 -21.55
N VAL A 51 15.35 2.53 -22.73
CA VAL A 51 16.37 2.77 -23.75
C VAL A 51 15.72 2.91 -25.12
N VAL A 52 16.13 3.91 -25.89
CA VAL A 52 15.73 4.08 -27.28
C VAL A 52 16.93 3.79 -28.19
N LYS A 53 16.76 2.92 -29.20
CA LYS A 53 17.75 2.57 -30.23
C LYS A 53 17.09 2.50 -31.60
N ALA A 54 17.88 2.56 -32.63
CA ALA A 54 17.40 2.43 -34.01
C ALA A 54 16.73 1.06 -34.26
N GLU A 55 17.24 -0.01 -33.63
CA GLU A 55 16.76 -1.37 -33.78
C GLU A 55 16.18 -1.90 -32.46
N SER A 56 15.08 -2.67 -32.54
CA SER A 56 14.41 -3.23 -31.38
C SER A 56 15.29 -4.20 -30.57
N VAL A 57 16.11 -5.00 -31.27
CA VAL A 57 17.06 -5.94 -30.65
C VAL A 57 18.11 -5.20 -29.83
N GLN A 58 18.66 -4.10 -30.36
CA GLN A 58 19.64 -3.30 -29.64
C GLN A 58 19.06 -2.60 -28.42
N ALA A 59 17.83 -2.07 -28.53
CA ALA A 59 17.14 -1.47 -27.39
C ALA A 59 16.95 -2.48 -26.28
N LYS A 60 16.46 -3.69 -26.61
CA LYS A 60 16.30 -4.79 -25.66
C LYS A 60 17.61 -5.19 -25.00
N GLN A 61 18.65 -5.43 -25.79
CA GLN A 61 19.96 -5.86 -25.26
C GLN A 61 20.55 -4.84 -24.29
N GLN A 62 20.42 -3.57 -24.58
CA GLN A 62 20.93 -2.51 -23.71
C GLN A 62 20.17 -2.45 -22.37
N VAL A 63 18.84 -2.56 -22.39
CA VAL A 63 18.04 -2.63 -21.14
C VAL A 63 18.39 -3.87 -20.33
N ASP A 64 18.55 -5.04 -21.00
CA ASP A 64 18.93 -6.27 -20.29
C ASP A 64 20.32 -6.14 -19.66
N ALA A 65 21.28 -5.50 -20.33
CA ALA A 65 22.61 -5.26 -19.79
C ALA A 65 22.57 -4.39 -18.53
N GLN A 66 21.82 -3.29 -18.54
CA GLN A 66 21.66 -2.41 -17.40
C GLN A 66 20.99 -3.14 -16.21
N VAL A 67 19.92 -3.89 -16.47
CA VAL A 67 19.25 -4.67 -15.42
C VAL A 67 20.19 -5.73 -14.85
N ASN A 68 20.96 -6.43 -15.68
CA ASN A 68 21.93 -7.41 -15.20
C ASN A 68 23.03 -6.76 -14.33
N GLU A 69 23.49 -5.56 -14.69
CA GLU A 69 24.44 -4.79 -13.88
C GLU A 69 23.83 -4.38 -12.52
N LEU A 70 22.56 -3.94 -12.50
CA LEU A 70 21.85 -3.69 -11.26
C LEU A 70 21.84 -4.95 -10.40
N LEU A 71 21.36 -6.09 -10.95
CA LEU A 71 21.24 -7.35 -10.24
C LEU A 71 22.57 -7.82 -9.65
N ALA A 72 23.67 -7.71 -10.41
CA ALA A 72 25.01 -8.07 -9.96
C ALA A 72 25.49 -7.23 -8.75
N GLY A 73 25.04 -5.99 -8.64
CA GLY A 73 25.41 -5.08 -7.55
C GLY A 73 24.58 -5.19 -6.28
N LEU A 74 23.44 -5.88 -6.31
CA LEU A 74 22.47 -5.91 -5.19
C LEU A 74 23.00 -6.53 -3.90
N ASN A 75 23.98 -7.45 -4.00
CA ASN A 75 24.62 -8.07 -2.82
C ASN A 75 25.24 -7.03 -1.86
N LYS A 76 25.69 -5.88 -2.38
CA LYS A 76 26.23 -4.78 -1.57
C LYS A 76 25.19 -4.14 -0.63
N PHE A 77 23.93 -4.32 -0.95
CA PHE A 77 22.79 -3.75 -0.22
C PHE A 77 22.01 -4.79 0.59
N SER A 78 22.56 -5.99 0.76
CA SER A 78 21.92 -7.10 1.50
C SER A 78 20.53 -7.46 0.92
N VAL A 79 20.38 -7.39 -0.40
CA VAL A 79 19.17 -7.77 -1.12
C VAL A 79 19.31 -9.22 -1.59
N ASP A 80 18.36 -10.06 -1.18
CA ASP A 80 18.29 -11.45 -1.62
C ASP A 80 17.58 -11.55 -2.98
N GLU A 81 17.92 -12.53 -3.81
CA GLU A 81 17.26 -12.77 -5.10
C GLU A 81 15.74 -12.92 -4.99
N LYS A 82 15.26 -13.52 -3.90
CA LYS A 82 13.82 -13.67 -3.62
C LYS A 82 13.11 -12.33 -3.36
N SER A 83 13.87 -11.30 -3.07
CA SER A 83 13.39 -9.93 -2.82
C SER A 83 13.40 -9.06 -4.07
N ILE A 84 13.58 -9.67 -5.24
CA ILE A 84 13.68 -8.99 -6.52
C ILE A 84 12.61 -9.52 -7.46
N SER A 85 11.92 -8.62 -8.13
CA SER A 85 11.04 -8.93 -9.25
C SER A 85 11.47 -8.10 -10.45
N ALA A 86 12.15 -8.73 -11.42
CA ALA A 86 12.47 -8.12 -12.70
C ALA A 86 11.31 -8.43 -13.67
N GLY A 87 10.44 -7.46 -13.85
CA GLY A 87 9.21 -7.58 -14.63
C GLY A 87 9.43 -7.92 -16.11
N ARG A 88 8.32 -7.95 -16.86
CA ARG A 88 8.33 -8.13 -18.31
C ARG A 88 9.07 -6.98 -18.97
N ILE A 89 9.73 -7.27 -20.05
CA ILE A 89 10.26 -6.25 -20.95
C ILE A 89 9.20 -5.88 -21.99
N PHE A 90 9.06 -4.60 -22.27
CA PHE A 90 8.26 -4.07 -23.36
C PHE A 90 9.17 -3.47 -24.41
N VAL A 91 8.89 -3.75 -25.68
CA VAL A 91 9.62 -3.14 -26.81
C VAL A 91 8.57 -2.68 -27.81
N GLU A 92 8.59 -1.39 -28.10
CA GLU A 92 7.63 -0.76 -29.00
C GLU A 92 8.29 0.27 -29.90
N PRO A 93 7.70 0.65 -31.05
CA PRO A 93 8.19 1.76 -31.84
C PRO A 93 8.20 3.05 -31.01
N ASN A 94 9.33 3.76 -30.99
CA ASN A 94 9.40 5.09 -30.44
C ASN A 94 8.90 6.09 -31.49
N MET A 95 7.91 6.89 -31.15
CA MET A 95 7.31 7.87 -32.06
C MET A 95 7.66 9.27 -31.58
N ARG A 96 7.98 10.16 -32.52
CA ARG A 96 8.16 11.60 -32.27
C ARG A 96 7.37 12.42 -33.28
N TYR A 97 7.12 13.67 -32.98
CA TYR A 97 6.54 14.60 -33.94
C TYR A 97 7.66 15.33 -34.69
N ASP A 98 7.51 15.47 -36.02
CA ASP A 98 8.39 16.27 -36.87
C ASP A 98 8.01 17.78 -36.81
N GLU A 99 8.74 18.60 -37.55
CA GLU A 99 8.49 20.05 -37.61
C GLU A 99 7.11 20.43 -38.21
N ASN A 100 6.42 19.49 -38.84
CA ASN A 100 5.10 19.66 -39.43
C ASN A 100 3.97 19.00 -38.63
N ASP A 101 4.24 18.63 -37.35
CA ASP A 101 3.31 17.93 -36.47
C ASP A 101 2.91 16.52 -36.99
N ASN A 102 3.67 15.90 -37.87
CA ASN A 102 3.42 14.53 -38.26
C ASN A 102 4.12 13.56 -37.32
N GLN A 103 3.44 12.49 -36.99
CA GLN A 103 4.01 11.41 -36.16
C GLN A 103 4.95 10.54 -37.00
N VAL A 104 6.23 10.56 -36.68
CA VAL A 104 7.25 9.77 -37.35
C VAL A 104 7.91 8.80 -36.40
N LYS A 105 8.29 7.63 -36.91
CA LYS A 105 9.00 6.64 -36.13
C LYS A 105 10.45 7.07 -35.95
N ASP A 106 10.90 7.07 -34.67
CA ASP A 106 12.26 7.40 -34.26
C ASP A 106 12.90 6.25 -33.45
N GLY A 107 13.07 5.12 -34.10
CA GLY A 107 13.63 3.92 -33.50
C GLY A 107 12.62 3.08 -32.70
N PHE A 108 13.15 2.41 -31.68
CA PHE A 108 12.38 1.54 -30.77
C PHE A 108 12.76 1.87 -29.33
N ARG A 109 11.72 1.90 -28.49
CA ARG A 109 11.85 2.04 -27.05
C ARG A 109 11.74 0.66 -26.41
N ALA A 110 12.68 0.31 -25.55
CA ALA A 110 12.60 -0.83 -24.67
C ALA A 110 12.47 -0.34 -23.23
N THR A 111 11.49 -0.88 -22.50
CA THR A 111 11.22 -0.52 -21.09
C THR A 111 11.18 -1.77 -20.24
N ARG A 112 11.80 -1.73 -19.06
CA ARG A 112 11.76 -2.82 -18.09
C ARG A 112 11.68 -2.30 -16.68
N LYS A 113 10.70 -2.82 -15.89
CA LYS A 113 10.54 -2.48 -14.48
C LYS A 113 11.18 -3.53 -13.60
N VAL A 114 11.86 -3.06 -12.57
CA VAL A 114 12.47 -3.90 -11.54
C VAL A 114 12.00 -3.43 -10.18
N LYS A 115 11.40 -4.34 -9.41
CA LYS A 115 11.05 -4.09 -8.02
C LYS A 115 12.09 -4.75 -7.11
N VAL A 116 12.59 -3.97 -6.16
CA VAL A 116 13.60 -4.40 -5.19
C VAL A 116 13.07 -4.14 -3.79
N SER A 117 13.06 -5.17 -2.93
CA SER A 117 12.73 -5.04 -1.51
C SER A 117 14.01 -4.92 -0.69
N LEU A 118 14.23 -3.76 -0.11
CA LEU A 118 15.38 -3.41 0.72
C LEU A 118 15.03 -3.60 2.19
N LYS A 119 15.69 -4.55 2.88
CA LYS A 119 15.41 -4.88 4.29
C LYS A 119 16.03 -3.92 5.30
N LYS A 120 16.92 -3.03 4.86
CA LYS A 120 17.59 -2.05 5.72
C LYS A 120 17.44 -0.66 5.12
N LEU A 121 16.55 0.14 5.67
CA LEU A 121 16.26 1.47 5.18
C LEU A 121 17.48 2.40 5.19
N SER A 122 18.44 2.16 6.08
CA SER A 122 19.72 2.90 6.12
C SER A 122 20.58 2.76 4.87
N LEU A 123 20.32 1.76 4.02
CA LEU A 123 21.03 1.56 2.76
C LEU A 123 20.30 2.19 1.56
N LEU A 124 19.14 2.81 1.78
CA LEU A 124 18.28 3.32 0.70
C LEU A 124 19.00 4.33 -0.18
N ASP A 125 19.62 5.35 0.41
CA ASP A 125 20.31 6.40 -0.34
C ASP A 125 21.47 5.85 -1.19
N GLY A 126 22.31 5.00 -0.59
CA GLY A 126 23.39 4.33 -1.30
C GLY A 126 22.88 3.44 -2.44
N PHE A 127 21.75 2.76 -2.22
CA PHE A 127 21.12 1.94 -3.27
C PHE A 127 20.57 2.80 -4.43
N LEU A 128 19.89 3.90 -4.14
CA LEU A 128 19.36 4.79 -5.17
C LEU A 128 20.49 5.42 -6.00
N ASN A 129 21.56 5.86 -5.34
CA ASN A 129 22.74 6.38 -6.03
C ASN A 129 23.40 5.32 -6.94
N PHE A 130 23.44 4.07 -6.49
CA PHE A 130 23.95 2.96 -7.31
C PHE A 130 23.02 2.71 -8.51
N ALA A 131 21.71 2.63 -8.30
CA ALA A 131 20.73 2.39 -9.36
C ALA A 131 20.80 3.46 -10.47
N LEU A 132 20.91 4.74 -10.07
CA LEU A 132 21.07 5.85 -11.02
C LEU A 132 22.39 5.75 -11.82
N LYS A 133 23.49 5.32 -11.19
CA LYS A 133 24.78 5.09 -11.89
C LYS A 133 24.72 3.96 -12.91
N VAL A 134 23.91 2.93 -12.66
CA VAL A 134 23.69 1.81 -13.59
C VAL A 134 22.80 2.21 -14.77
N GLY A 135 22.12 3.36 -14.68
CA GLY A 135 21.30 3.88 -15.77
C GLY A 135 19.79 3.67 -15.57
N VAL A 136 19.32 3.62 -14.34
CA VAL A 136 17.89 3.74 -14.05
C VAL A 136 17.40 5.10 -14.55
N ASN A 137 16.34 5.09 -15.34
CA ASN A 137 15.76 6.31 -15.91
C ASN A 137 14.75 6.94 -14.94
N GLN A 138 13.98 6.10 -14.23
CA GLN A 138 12.96 6.57 -13.31
C GLN A 138 12.89 5.72 -12.05
N ILE A 139 12.79 6.37 -10.90
CA ILE A 139 12.39 5.76 -9.64
C ILE A 139 10.89 6.03 -9.50
N GLU A 140 10.06 5.02 -9.86
CA GLU A 140 8.61 5.21 -9.92
C GLU A 140 7.98 5.30 -8.54
N GLN A 141 8.46 4.48 -7.61
CA GLN A 141 7.88 4.39 -6.27
C GLN A 141 8.93 3.94 -5.26
N ILE A 142 8.86 4.56 -4.09
CA ILE A 142 9.52 4.09 -2.87
C ILE A 142 8.43 3.91 -1.83
N GLN A 143 8.12 2.67 -1.46
CA GLN A 143 7.15 2.33 -0.45
C GLN A 143 7.86 1.92 0.82
N LEU A 144 7.72 2.73 1.87
CA LEU A 144 8.31 2.44 3.18
C LEU A 144 7.50 1.36 3.90
N LEU A 145 8.18 0.36 4.45
CA LEU A 145 7.57 -0.81 5.05
C LEU A 145 8.19 -1.11 6.42
N SER A 146 7.56 -2.03 7.15
CA SER A 146 8.15 -2.65 8.32
C SER A 146 8.31 -4.15 8.11
N THR A 147 9.48 -4.67 8.43
CA THR A 147 9.76 -6.12 8.45
C THR A 147 8.92 -6.85 9.51
N LYS A 148 8.35 -6.10 10.48
CA LYS A 148 7.47 -6.59 11.55
C LYS A 148 6.02 -6.17 11.35
N ALA A 149 5.57 -5.97 10.09
CA ALA A 149 4.21 -5.50 9.80
C ALA A 149 3.15 -6.39 10.46
N SER A 150 3.28 -7.73 10.34
CA SER A 150 2.34 -8.68 10.95
C SER A 150 2.24 -8.56 12.48
N ASP A 151 3.37 -8.29 13.16
CA ASP A 151 3.37 -8.11 14.61
C ASP A 151 2.60 -6.84 15.03
N TYR A 152 2.76 -5.76 14.26
CA TYR A 152 2.04 -4.51 14.49
C TYR A 152 0.56 -4.59 14.12
N GLU A 153 0.21 -5.35 13.09
CA GLU A 153 -1.17 -5.67 12.72
C GLU A 153 -1.85 -6.44 13.84
N GLN A 154 -1.21 -7.48 14.36
CA GLN A 154 -1.71 -8.24 15.49
C GLN A 154 -1.86 -7.37 16.75
N ALA A 155 -0.86 -6.54 17.06
CA ALA A 155 -0.92 -5.63 18.18
C ALA A 155 -2.05 -4.57 18.06
N ALA A 156 -2.35 -4.13 16.83
CA ALA A 156 -3.48 -3.24 16.59
C ALA A 156 -4.81 -3.97 16.82
N LEU A 157 -4.94 -5.22 16.35
CA LEU A 157 -6.14 -6.04 16.56
C LEU A 157 -6.37 -6.31 18.05
N ASP A 158 -5.35 -6.72 18.79
CA ASP A 158 -5.44 -6.99 20.23
C ASP A 158 -5.91 -5.75 21.00
N LYS A 159 -5.39 -4.57 20.65
CA LYS A 159 -5.82 -3.31 21.24
C LYS A 159 -7.26 -2.94 20.86
N ALA A 160 -7.69 -3.20 19.63
CA ALA A 160 -9.07 -2.97 19.21
C ALA A 160 -10.04 -3.87 19.97
N VAL A 161 -9.70 -5.14 20.18
CA VAL A 161 -10.48 -6.09 20.98
C VAL A 161 -10.57 -5.62 22.44
N ALA A 162 -9.45 -5.21 23.03
CA ALA A 162 -9.44 -4.67 24.41
C ALA A 162 -10.32 -3.41 24.52
N ASN A 163 -10.25 -2.50 23.54
CA ASN A 163 -11.05 -1.30 23.46
C ASN A 163 -12.56 -1.64 23.37
N ALA A 164 -12.97 -2.60 22.53
CA ALA A 164 -14.35 -3.05 22.41
C ALA A 164 -14.88 -3.58 23.74
N LYS A 165 -14.10 -4.44 24.43
CA LYS A 165 -14.48 -4.97 25.76
C LYS A 165 -14.64 -3.86 26.80
N GLN A 166 -13.72 -2.92 26.84
CA GLN A 166 -13.75 -1.80 27.76
C GLN A 166 -14.98 -0.91 27.50
N GLN A 167 -15.26 -0.56 26.25
CA GLN A 167 -16.44 0.22 25.88
C GLN A 167 -17.73 -0.51 26.23
N GLY A 168 -17.81 -1.82 25.88
CA GLY A 168 -18.97 -2.65 26.21
C GLY A 168 -19.25 -2.70 27.70
N SER A 169 -18.23 -2.93 28.52
CA SER A 169 -18.33 -2.96 29.97
C SER A 169 -18.77 -1.61 30.56
N SER A 170 -18.16 -0.52 30.08
CA SER A 170 -18.51 0.83 30.55
C SER A 170 -19.96 1.20 30.22
N LEU A 171 -20.42 0.90 29.01
CA LEU A 171 -21.79 1.16 28.59
C LEU A 171 -22.78 0.27 29.35
N ALA A 172 -22.52 -1.03 29.47
CA ALA A 172 -23.40 -1.93 30.25
C ALA A 172 -23.56 -1.43 31.67
N SER A 173 -22.47 -1.07 32.36
CA SER A 173 -22.52 -0.54 33.73
C SER A 173 -23.28 0.78 33.81
N ALA A 174 -23.17 1.67 32.83
CA ALA A 174 -23.90 2.94 32.81
C ALA A 174 -25.43 2.75 32.70
N PHE A 175 -25.88 1.60 32.18
CA PHE A 175 -27.30 1.21 32.10
C PHE A 175 -27.70 0.12 33.13
N GLU A 176 -26.99 0.04 34.25
CA GLU A 176 -27.26 -0.89 35.34
C GLU A 176 -27.35 -2.36 34.88
N ALA A 177 -26.49 -2.73 33.95
CA ALA A 177 -26.37 -4.07 33.39
C ALA A 177 -24.91 -4.55 33.45
N LYS A 178 -24.72 -5.86 33.28
CA LYS A 178 -23.40 -6.47 33.14
C LYS A 178 -23.18 -6.94 31.70
N LEU A 179 -21.96 -6.80 31.24
CA LEU A 179 -21.55 -7.34 29.93
C LEU A 179 -21.62 -8.87 29.98
N GLY A 180 -22.41 -9.46 29.11
CA GLY A 180 -22.57 -10.89 28.98
C GLY A 180 -21.63 -11.54 28.00
N ARG A 181 -22.05 -12.66 27.42
CA ARG A 181 -21.24 -13.41 26.43
C ARG A 181 -21.21 -12.69 25.11
N VAL A 182 -20.16 -12.98 24.31
CA VAL A 182 -20.08 -12.55 22.92
C VAL A 182 -21.10 -13.32 22.10
N TYR A 183 -21.96 -12.61 21.38
CA TYR A 183 -22.91 -13.17 20.43
C TYR A 183 -22.31 -13.25 19.02
N SER A 184 -21.70 -12.16 18.57
CA SER A 184 -21.08 -12.11 17.24
C SER A 184 -19.88 -11.17 17.24
N ILE A 185 -18.90 -11.50 16.38
CA ILE A 185 -17.73 -10.69 16.13
C ILE A 185 -17.58 -10.52 14.62
N GLN A 186 -17.39 -9.29 14.18
CA GLN A 186 -16.98 -8.97 12.82
C GLN A 186 -15.70 -8.13 12.90
N SER A 187 -14.59 -8.70 12.43
CA SER A 187 -13.35 -7.95 12.25
C SER A 187 -13.32 -7.37 10.84
N GLN A 188 -12.97 -6.10 10.71
CA GLN A 188 -12.53 -5.56 9.42
C GLN A 188 -11.05 -5.84 9.27
N GLU A 189 -10.63 -6.20 8.05
CA GLU A 189 -9.22 -6.47 7.78
C GLU A 189 -8.35 -5.30 8.23
N VAL A 190 -7.25 -5.66 8.88
CA VAL A 190 -6.20 -4.70 9.26
C VAL A 190 -5.54 -4.22 7.97
N GLY A 191 -5.86 -3.01 7.56
CA GLY A 191 -5.22 -2.38 6.39
C GLY A 191 -4.04 -1.53 6.85
N SER A 192 -2.85 -1.78 6.33
CA SER A 192 -1.75 -0.83 6.41
C SER A 192 -2.02 0.29 5.40
N HIS A 193 -2.35 1.49 5.87
CA HIS A 193 -2.48 2.65 5.01
C HIS A 193 -1.19 3.46 5.06
N PHE A 194 -0.54 3.55 3.90
CA PHE A 194 0.49 4.55 3.66
C PHE A 194 -0.23 5.88 3.43
N GLY A 195 -0.24 6.74 4.44
CA GLY A 195 -0.78 8.07 4.31
C GLY A 195 0.26 9.02 3.72
N TYR A 196 0.28 9.19 2.41
CA TYR A 196 0.82 10.40 1.82
C TYR A 196 -0.22 11.51 2.01
N GLY A 197 0.03 12.40 2.95
CA GLY A 197 -0.59 13.72 3.01
C GLY A 197 -2.11 13.82 3.17
N SER A 198 -2.63 13.59 4.38
CA SER A 198 -3.82 14.29 4.87
C SER A 198 -3.77 14.34 6.39
N ASN A 199 -3.50 15.49 6.95
CA ASN A 199 -3.45 15.83 8.39
C ASN A 199 -2.21 15.37 9.19
N SER A 200 -1.00 15.52 8.66
CA SER A 200 0.13 15.80 9.53
C SER A 200 0.20 17.32 9.71
N ASN A 201 0.06 17.80 10.93
CA ASN A 201 0.54 19.15 11.30
C ASN A 201 2.05 19.12 11.01
N ILE A 202 2.43 19.61 9.84
CA ILE A 202 3.82 19.89 9.52
C ILE A 202 4.14 21.14 10.33
N GLU A 203 4.75 20.96 11.49
CA GLU A 203 5.46 22.07 12.11
C GLU A 203 6.56 22.49 11.14
N ARG A 204 6.33 23.62 10.51
CA ARG A 204 7.26 24.26 9.60
C ARG A 204 8.45 24.72 10.41
N ILE A 205 9.51 23.92 10.48
CA ILE A 205 10.80 24.37 10.96
C ILE A 205 11.36 25.28 9.87
N MET A 206 11.27 26.59 10.10
CA MET A 206 11.99 27.59 9.32
C MET A 206 13.47 27.48 9.65
N VAL A 207 14.24 26.84 8.78
CA VAL A 207 15.71 26.87 8.87
C VAL A 207 16.17 28.19 8.27
N THR A 208 16.48 29.14 9.11
CA THR A 208 17.21 30.36 8.75
C THR A 208 18.63 29.97 8.34
N GLY A 209 19.02 30.39 7.13
CA GLY A 209 20.21 29.93 6.45
C GLY A 209 21.52 30.25 7.16
N SER A 210 22.39 29.28 7.18
CA SER A 210 23.84 29.45 7.24
C SER A 210 24.43 28.69 6.06
N ARG A 211 25.25 29.36 5.27
CA ARG A 211 25.94 28.81 4.11
C ARG A 211 26.91 27.72 4.55
N ILE A 212 26.56 26.46 4.32
CA ILE A 212 27.49 25.33 4.41
C ILE A 212 27.59 24.75 3.02
N ASN A 213 28.80 24.76 2.43
CA ASN A 213 29.13 24.31 1.07
C ASN A 213 29.21 22.76 0.96
N THR A 214 28.36 22.02 1.65
CA THR A 214 28.14 20.59 1.42
C THR A 214 26.67 20.43 1.09
N VAL A 215 26.37 19.92 -0.11
CA VAL A 215 25.02 19.50 -0.48
C VAL A 215 24.62 18.45 0.56
N PRO A 216 23.64 18.71 1.45
CA PRO A 216 23.24 17.69 2.40
C PRO A 216 22.64 16.52 1.63
N GLU A 217 23.07 15.31 1.98
CA GLU A 217 22.38 14.09 1.55
C GLU A 217 20.90 14.26 1.86
N GLY A 218 20.03 13.89 0.90
CA GLY A 218 18.59 14.02 1.05
C GLY A 218 18.12 13.32 2.33
N LYS A 219 17.72 14.10 3.34
CA LYS A 219 17.10 13.53 4.53
C LYS A 219 15.69 13.10 4.16
N TYR A 220 15.50 11.80 4.01
CA TYR A 220 14.14 11.25 3.99
C TYR A 220 13.54 11.46 5.38
N LEU A 221 12.49 12.30 5.48
CA LEU A 221 11.72 12.45 6.71
C LEU A 221 11.13 11.08 7.05
N GLN A 222 11.41 10.61 8.26
CA GLN A 222 10.87 9.33 8.73
C GLN A 222 9.37 9.48 8.93
N GLU A 223 8.60 9.11 7.91
CA GLU A 223 7.16 8.96 8.05
C GLU A 223 6.88 7.73 8.91
N SER A 224 5.91 7.85 9.81
CA SER A 224 5.49 6.70 10.60
C SER A 224 4.48 5.87 9.80
N ILE A 225 4.67 4.56 9.80
CA ILE A 225 3.67 3.62 9.30
C ILE A 225 2.58 3.47 10.35
N THR A 226 1.33 3.51 9.91
CA THR A 226 0.16 3.40 10.77
C THR A 226 -0.60 2.12 10.47
N PHE A 227 -0.74 1.27 11.48
CA PHE A 227 -1.57 0.07 11.46
C PHE A 227 -2.87 0.35 12.19
N ARG A 228 -4.01 0.11 11.53
CA ARG A 228 -5.34 0.35 12.08
C ARG A 228 -6.11 -0.95 12.12
N ALA A 229 -6.79 -1.22 13.23
CA ALA A 229 -7.70 -2.33 13.36
C ALA A 229 -9.04 -1.87 13.91
N SER A 230 -10.12 -2.48 13.45
CA SER A 230 -11.43 -2.30 14.04
C SER A 230 -12.18 -3.62 14.15
N VAL A 231 -12.94 -3.78 15.23
CA VAL A 231 -13.79 -4.93 15.48
C VAL A 231 -15.17 -4.44 15.88
N ASN A 232 -16.21 -5.00 15.27
CA ASN A 232 -17.59 -4.82 15.70
C ASN A 232 -17.98 -6.07 16.51
N VAL A 233 -18.46 -5.87 17.72
CA VAL A 233 -18.80 -6.97 18.63
C VAL A 233 -20.20 -6.75 19.18
N VAL A 234 -21.00 -7.80 19.15
CA VAL A 234 -22.31 -7.86 19.81
C VAL A 234 -22.16 -8.70 21.08
N PHE A 235 -22.49 -8.11 22.21
CA PHE A 235 -22.51 -8.79 23.52
C PHE A 235 -23.93 -8.91 24.04
N ASP A 236 -24.23 -10.01 24.70
CA ASP A 236 -25.41 -10.11 25.50
C ASP A 236 -25.35 -9.14 26.70
N LEU A 237 -26.51 -8.71 27.20
CA LEU A 237 -26.62 -7.94 28.45
C LEU A 237 -27.28 -8.79 29.50
N VAL A 238 -26.69 -8.86 30.68
CA VAL A 238 -27.21 -9.52 31.85
C VAL A 238 -27.68 -8.43 32.82
N LEU A 239 -28.95 -8.45 33.18
CA LEU A 239 -29.48 -7.59 34.27
C LEU A 239 -29.09 -8.19 35.61
N GLU A 240 -28.84 -7.35 36.59
CA GLU A 240 -28.71 -7.77 37.99
C GLU A 240 -30.07 -8.16 38.59
#